data_a7362064ff93b4d8a3fe884898cede68
#
_entry.id   a7362064ff93b4d8a3fe884898cede68
#
_cell.length_a   1.000
_cell.length_b   1.000
_cell.length_c   1.000
_cell.angle_alpha   90.00
_cell.angle_beta   90.00
_cell.angle_gamma   90.00
#
_symmetry.space_group_name_H-M   'P 1'
#
loop_
_entity.id
_entity.type
_entity.pdbx_description
1 polymer ?
#
loop_
_entity_poly.entity_id
_entity_poly.type
_entity_poly.pdbx_seq_one_letter_code
_entity_poly.pdbx_strand_id
1 'polypeptide(L)'
;MSTSGRFTIPSESNFAEKTAELARLWGADAVRNSDGTQLDDEVVALGMKVYTAYFPTRAHNEWITLHMDETPQVYLLSKRALAESDTVDVSLMDGFFEEQLKPNFDADPHKYWEVVDRSTGAVVPTEQWTVDAEAGVVHVSGAELMHEYTVSFLAYIIWDPVEMYNHLTNGWGDKEHEIPFDIYHPATRKFVFDTFEQWLKDNPQVDVVRFTTFFYQFTLLFDQKQREKVVDWFGCACTVSPAALDDFEKEYGYRLRPEDFVDGGAYNSAWRVPRKPQRDWIDFLSGFVRANVKKLADMSHAAGKEAMMFLGDQWIGTEPYKDGFEDLGLDAVVGSIGDGTTTRMIADIPGVKYTEGRFLPYFFPDTFYEGNDPSIEGLDNWRKARRAILRSPISRMGYGGYLSLAAKFPKFVDTVTHIADEFRDIHDRTG
;
A
#
# COMPACT_ATOMS: atom_id res chain seq x y z
N MET A 1 19.61 33.40 7.61
CA MET A 1 18.78 32.18 7.75
C MET A 1 17.67 32.30 6.72
N SER A 2 17.44 31.26 5.94
CA SER A 2 16.33 31.27 4.98
C SER A 2 15.02 31.12 5.77
N THR A 3 14.07 32.01 5.58
CA THR A 3 12.72 31.94 6.17
C THR A 3 11.72 31.28 5.22
N SER A 4 12.18 30.77 4.09
CA SER A 4 11.35 30.14 3.07
C SER A 4 12.10 29.04 2.33
N GLY A 5 11.33 28.17 1.68
CA GLY A 5 11.85 27.03 0.92
C GLY A 5 11.93 25.74 1.75
N ARG A 6 12.18 24.64 1.07
CA ARG A 6 12.35 23.29 1.62
C ARG A 6 11.15 22.80 2.43
N PHE A 7 9.97 23.34 2.20
CA PHE A 7 8.76 22.93 2.92
C PHE A 7 7.58 22.71 1.96
N THR A 8 6.97 21.55 2.05
CA THR A 8 5.78 21.17 1.27
C THR A 8 4.53 21.30 2.13
N ILE A 9 3.54 22.06 1.67
CA ILE A 9 2.25 22.24 2.31
C ILE A 9 1.18 21.39 1.60
N PRO A 10 0.26 20.72 2.33
CA PRO A 10 -0.91 20.12 1.71
C PRO A 10 -1.95 21.20 1.36
N SER A 11 -2.85 20.88 0.44
CA SER A 11 -4.07 21.66 0.21
C SER A 11 -5.23 20.75 -0.14
N GLU A 12 -6.42 21.21 0.16
CA GLU A 12 -7.69 20.55 -0.17
C GLU A 12 -8.53 21.46 -1.06
N SER A 13 -9.51 20.89 -1.76
CA SER A 13 -10.48 21.63 -2.56
C SER A 13 -11.24 22.65 -1.70
N ASN A 14 -11.47 23.82 -2.26
CA ASN A 14 -12.13 24.95 -1.59
C ASN A 14 -11.39 25.51 -0.36
N PHE A 15 -10.07 25.38 -0.32
CA PHE A 15 -9.23 25.85 0.80
C PHE A 15 -8.11 26.80 0.39
N ALA A 16 -8.20 27.41 -0.79
CA ALA A 16 -7.15 28.19 -1.44
C ALA A 16 -6.65 29.38 -0.60
N GLU A 17 -7.59 30.18 -0.05
CA GLU A 17 -7.23 31.37 0.74
C GLU A 17 -6.38 30.99 1.97
N LYS A 18 -6.81 29.97 2.72
CA LYS A 18 -6.09 29.51 3.91
C LYS A 18 -4.79 28.81 3.57
N THR A 19 -4.75 28.08 2.45
CA THR A 19 -3.52 27.51 1.92
C THR A 19 -2.50 28.60 1.60
N ALA A 20 -2.91 29.67 0.94
CA ALA A 20 -2.03 30.80 0.62
C ALA A 20 -1.50 31.52 1.88
N GLU A 21 -2.34 31.68 2.90
CA GLU A 21 -1.95 32.24 4.20
C GLU A 21 -0.87 31.39 4.88
N LEU A 22 -1.15 30.08 5.03
CA LEU A 22 -0.27 29.16 5.73
C LEU A 22 1.00 28.83 4.93
N ALA A 23 0.94 28.82 3.60
CA ALA A 23 2.11 28.68 2.76
C ALA A 23 3.12 29.80 3.00
N ARG A 24 2.63 31.05 3.09
CA ARG A 24 3.49 32.19 3.43
C ARG A 24 4.05 32.09 4.84
N LEU A 25 3.21 31.72 5.81
CA LEU A 25 3.60 31.62 7.22
C LEU A 25 4.66 30.53 7.45
N TRP A 26 4.50 29.37 6.80
CA TRP A 26 5.44 28.26 6.91
C TRP A 26 6.60 28.33 5.94
N GLY A 27 6.61 29.35 5.05
CA GLY A 27 7.64 29.52 4.04
C GLY A 27 7.67 28.38 3.01
N ALA A 28 6.51 27.83 2.65
CA ALA A 28 6.41 26.73 1.71
C ALA A 28 6.82 27.14 0.29
N ASP A 29 7.51 26.26 -0.42
CA ASP A 29 7.92 26.39 -1.83
C ASP A 29 7.36 25.28 -2.72
N ALA A 30 6.63 24.34 -2.11
CA ALA A 30 5.90 23.29 -2.80
C ALA A 30 4.52 23.07 -2.16
N VAL A 31 3.56 22.69 -2.97
CA VAL A 31 2.21 22.32 -2.55
C VAL A 31 1.85 20.93 -3.06
N ARG A 32 1.16 20.15 -2.26
CA ARG A 32 0.61 18.88 -2.67
C ARG A 32 -0.90 18.83 -2.47
N ASN A 33 -1.61 18.08 -3.30
CA ASN A 33 -2.99 17.74 -3.00
C ASN A 33 -3.05 16.79 -1.79
N SER A 34 -4.09 16.89 -0.99
CA SER A 34 -4.46 15.87 -0.02
C SER A 34 -5.17 14.72 -0.75
N ASP A 35 -5.06 13.51 -0.21
CA ASP A 35 -5.62 12.32 -0.83
C ASP A 35 -7.15 12.49 -1.04
N GLY A 36 -7.64 12.12 -2.21
CA GLY A 36 -9.04 12.24 -2.60
C GLY A 36 -9.51 13.66 -2.95
N THR A 37 -8.60 14.64 -3.03
CA THR A 37 -8.91 16.02 -3.41
C THR A 37 -8.08 16.48 -4.61
N GLN A 38 -8.49 17.59 -5.22
CA GLN A 38 -7.73 18.28 -6.26
C GLN A 38 -7.27 19.64 -5.74
N LEU A 39 -6.19 20.16 -6.31
CA LEU A 39 -5.75 21.51 -6.03
C LEU A 39 -6.62 22.50 -6.78
N ASP A 40 -7.07 23.55 -6.08
CA ASP A 40 -7.75 24.68 -6.70
C ASP A 40 -6.79 25.45 -7.61
N ASP A 41 -7.29 26.04 -8.71
CA ASP A 41 -6.50 26.82 -9.66
C ASP A 41 -5.79 28.00 -8.99
N GLU A 42 -6.42 28.61 -7.98
CA GLU A 42 -5.83 29.69 -7.17
C GLU A 42 -4.61 29.21 -6.38
N VAL A 43 -4.59 27.96 -5.93
CA VAL A 43 -3.43 27.37 -5.24
C VAL A 43 -2.29 27.13 -6.23
N VAL A 44 -2.60 26.59 -7.41
CA VAL A 44 -1.62 26.40 -8.49
C VAL A 44 -1.03 27.75 -8.93
N ALA A 45 -1.85 28.81 -8.99
CA ALA A 45 -1.42 30.15 -9.35
C ALA A 45 -0.45 30.82 -8.33
N LEU A 46 -0.28 30.24 -7.13
CA LEU A 46 0.73 30.74 -6.17
C LEU A 46 2.17 30.53 -6.64
N GLY A 47 2.40 29.74 -7.69
CA GLY A 47 3.72 29.53 -8.30
C GLY A 47 4.65 28.63 -7.47
N MET A 48 4.12 27.85 -6.55
CA MET A 48 4.85 26.82 -5.84
C MET A 48 5.01 25.58 -6.74
N LYS A 49 6.02 24.74 -6.46
CA LYS A 49 6.17 23.46 -7.11
C LYS A 49 4.97 22.56 -6.78
N VAL A 50 4.29 22.04 -7.81
CA VAL A 50 3.04 21.28 -7.66
C VAL A 50 3.33 19.80 -7.61
N TYR A 51 3.01 19.16 -6.50
CA TYR A 51 3.05 17.72 -6.31
C TYR A 51 1.64 17.16 -6.34
N THR A 52 1.41 16.12 -7.12
CA THR A 52 0.10 15.49 -7.15
C THR A 52 0.23 13.99 -6.86
N ALA A 53 -0.58 13.50 -5.92
CA ALA A 53 -0.67 12.09 -5.60
C ALA A 53 -1.27 11.34 -6.79
N TYR A 54 -0.67 10.20 -7.13
CA TYR A 54 -1.16 9.30 -8.14
C TYR A 54 -1.15 7.87 -7.60
N PHE A 55 -2.26 7.18 -7.82
CA PHE A 55 -2.46 5.78 -7.43
C PHE A 55 -2.67 4.95 -8.71
N PRO A 56 -1.70 4.19 -9.17
CA PRO A 56 -1.80 3.46 -10.43
C PRO A 56 -2.94 2.45 -10.50
N THR A 57 -3.35 1.88 -9.36
CA THR A 57 -4.31 0.77 -9.27
C THR A 57 -5.55 1.11 -8.46
N ARG A 58 -6.00 2.38 -8.49
CA ARG A 58 -7.17 2.85 -7.75
C ARG A 58 -8.08 3.74 -8.59
N ALA A 59 -9.32 3.93 -8.11
CA ALA A 59 -10.32 4.83 -8.68
C ALA A 59 -10.81 4.45 -10.08
N HIS A 60 -10.85 3.16 -10.41
CA HIS A 60 -11.28 2.67 -11.72
C HIS A 60 -12.27 1.50 -11.63
N ASN A 61 -13.24 1.60 -10.73
CA ASN A 61 -14.28 0.56 -10.56
C ASN A 61 -14.99 0.23 -11.88
N GLU A 62 -15.20 1.23 -12.76
CA GLU A 62 -15.83 1.02 -14.08
C GLU A 62 -15.05 0.03 -14.96
N TRP A 63 -13.72 0.05 -14.88
CA TRP A 63 -12.86 -0.89 -15.59
C TRP A 63 -12.89 -2.26 -14.95
N ILE A 64 -12.56 -2.34 -13.65
CA ILE A 64 -12.35 -3.62 -12.97
C ILE A 64 -13.62 -4.43 -12.82
N THR A 65 -14.79 -3.78 -12.73
CA THR A 65 -16.10 -4.47 -12.70
C THR A 65 -16.31 -5.32 -13.95
N LEU A 66 -15.71 -4.96 -15.08
CA LEU A 66 -15.73 -5.75 -16.32
C LEU A 66 -14.62 -6.80 -16.40
N HIS A 67 -13.70 -6.82 -15.43
CA HIS A 67 -12.51 -7.67 -15.42
C HIS A 67 -12.28 -8.23 -13.99
N MET A 68 -13.33 -8.71 -13.34
CA MET A 68 -13.28 -9.19 -11.95
C MET A 68 -12.32 -10.37 -11.74
N ASP A 69 -12.01 -11.10 -12.81
CA ASP A 69 -11.00 -12.15 -12.85
C ASP A 69 -9.55 -11.63 -12.83
N GLU A 70 -9.38 -10.32 -13.00
CA GLU A 70 -8.08 -9.62 -12.93
C GLU A 70 -7.88 -8.85 -11.59
N THR A 71 -8.71 -9.10 -10.58
CA THR A 71 -8.48 -8.60 -9.22
C THR A 71 -7.33 -9.36 -8.54
N PRO A 72 -6.64 -8.76 -7.54
CA PRO A 72 -5.63 -9.47 -6.77
C PRO A 72 -6.21 -10.70 -6.10
N GLN A 73 -5.38 -11.73 -5.97
CA GLN A 73 -5.77 -12.98 -5.32
C GLN A 73 -4.86 -13.27 -4.12
N VAL A 74 -5.38 -14.07 -3.22
CA VAL A 74 -4.69 -14.51 -2.01
C VAL A 74 -4.99 -15.98 -1.75
N TYR A 75 -4.03 -16.69 -1.17
CA TYR A 75 -4.34 -17.99 -0.59
C TYR A 75 -5.02 -17.82 0.77
N LEU A 76 -6.18 -18.44 0.92
CA LEU A 76 -6.89 -18.53 2.19
C LEU A 76 -6.78 -19.93 2.77
N LEU A 77 -6.70 -20.02 4.10
CA LEU A 77 -6.75 -21.28 4.84
C LEU A 77 -8.12 -21.44 5.49
N SER A 78 -8.85 -22.49 5.10
CA SER A 78 -10.13 -22.82 5.71
C SER A 78 -9.99 -23.09 7.22
N LYS A 79 -11.09 -23.08 7.94
CA LYS A 79 -11.12 -23.65 9.28
C LYS A 79 -10.83 -25.15 9.24
N ARG A 80 -10.37 -25.69 10.35
CA ARG A 80 -10.19 -27.12 10.51
C ARG A 80 -11.54 -27.83 10.58
N ALA A 81 -11.70 -28.87 9.80
CA ALA A 81 -12.85 -29.79 9.86
C ALA A 81 -12.43 -31.12 10.43
N LEU A 82 -13.13 -31.61 11.46
CA LEU A 82 -12.86 -32.88 12.10
C LEU A 82 -13.57 -34.02 11.35
N ALA A 83 -12.82 -35.02 10.96
CA ALA A 83 -13.40 -36.22 10.34
C ALA A 83 -14.08 -37.12 11.39
N GLU A 84 -15.39 -37.27 11.30
CA GLU A 84 -16.21 -38.18 12.13
C GLU A 84 -16.53 -39.51 11.42
N SER A 85 -16.05 -39.63 10.17
CA SER A 85 -16.17 -40.86 9.34
C SER A 85 -15.00 -40.92 8.37
N ASP A 86 -15.07 -41.78 7.37
CA ASP A 86 -14.12 -41.87 6.25
C ASP A 86 -14.30 -40.75 5.20
N THR A 87 -15.20 -39.79 5.46
CA THR A 87 -15.37 -38.58 4.67
C THR A 87 -15.45 -37.37 5.59
N VAL A 88 -15.01 -36.20 5.07
CA VAL A 88 -15.15 -34.93 5.75
C VAL A 88 -15.40 -33.81 4.76
N ASP A 89 -16.30 -32.89 5.10
CA ASP A 89 -16.62 -31.69 4.34
C ASP A 89 -15.91 -30.48 4.96
N VAL A 90 -15.19 -29.73 4.14
CA VAL A 90 -14.44 -28.56 4.56
C VAL A 90 -15.06 -27.32 3.92
N SER A 91 -15.70 -26.48 4.72
CA SER A 91 -16.24 -25.19 4.25
C SER A 91 -15.10 -24.21 3.95
N LEU A 92 -15.14 -23.57 2.77
CA LEU A 92 -14.09 -22.67 2.33
C LEU A 92 -14.17 -21.31 3.04
N MET A 93 -15.33 -20.67 3.02
CA MET A 93 -15.48 -19.27 3.45
C MET A 93 -15.83 -19.10 4.92
N ASP A 94 -16.00 -20.19 5.69
CA ASP A 94 -16.29 -20.05 7.11
C ASP A 94 -15.18 -19.29 7.86
N GLY A 95 -15.53 -18.16 8.41
CA GLY A 95 -14.63 -17.25 9.13
C GLY A 95 -13.95 -16.19 8.27
N PHE A 96 -14.36 -16.02 7.01
CA PHE A 96 -13.94 -14.92 6.13
C PHE A 96 -15.10 -13.98 5.79
N PHE A 97 -14.79 -12.76 5.41
CA PHE A 97 -15.78 -11.75 5.00
C PHE A 97 -16.08 -11.91 3.51
N GLU A 98 -17.27 -12.43 3.19
CA GLU A 98 -17.66 -12.79 1.82
C GLU A 98 -17.88 -11.57 0.90
N GLU A 99 -18.13 -10.38 1.46
CA GLU A 99 -18.20 -9.15 0.66
C GLU A 99 -16.81 -8.65 0.22
N GLN A 100 -15.74 -9.15 0.86
CA GLN A 100 -14.37 -8.82 0.49
C GLN A 100 -13.70 -9.90 -0.36
N LEU A 101 -14.04 -11.16 -0.12
CA LEU A 101 -13.29 -12.30 -0.63
C LEU A 101 -14.21 -13.27 -1.36
N LYS A 102 -13.73 -13.77 -2.50
CA LYS A 102 -14.46 -14.76 -3.32
C LYS A 102 -13.53 -15.90 -3.71
N PRO A 103 -13.87 -17.17 -3.44
CA PRO A 103 -13.08 -18.29 -3.92
C PRO A 103 -12.93 -18.25 -5.45
N ASN A 104 -11.73 -18.53 -5.93
CA ASN A 104 -11.47 -18.64 -7.38
C ASN A 104 -11.77 -20.07 -7.84
N PHE A 105 -12.99 -20.32 -8.29
CA PHE A 105 -13.39 -21.59 -8.90
C PHE A 105 -13.06 -21.68 -10.40
N ASP A 106 -12.62 -20.60 -11.04
CA ASP A 106 -12.27 -20.58 -12.47
C ASP A 106 -10.89 -21.20 -12.70
N ALA A 107 -9.99 -21.10 -11.73
CA ALA A 107 -8.71 -21.80 -11.76
C ALA A 107 -8.89 -23.27 -11.38
N ASP A 108 -8.14 -24.18 -12.03
CA ASP A 108 -8.15 -25.59 -11.71
C ASP A 108 -7.78 -25.85 -10.24
N PRO A 109 -8.73 -26.26 -9.36
CA PRO A 109 -8.44 -26.47 -7.96
C PRO A 109 -7.37 -27.55 -7.73
N HIS A 110 -7.34 -28.62 -8.50
CA HIS A 110 -6.34 -29.69 -8.37
C HIS A 110 -4.92 -29.22 -8.72
N LYS A 111 -4.79 -28.12 -9.42
CA LYS A 111 -3.50 -27.51 -9.74
C LYS A 111 -3.05 -26.48 -8.71
N TYR A 112 -3.98 -25.67 -8.20
CA TYR A 112 -3.65 -24.50 -7.39
C TYR A 112 -4.06 -24.58 -5.92
N TRP A 113 -4.92 -25.53 -5.53
CA TRP A 113 -5.35 -25.69 -4.15
C TRP A 113 -4.67 -26.89 -3.50
N GLU A 114 -4.71 -26.96 -2.18
CA GLU A 114 -4.12 -28.06 -1.42
C GLU A 114 -4.99 -28.41 -0.22
N VAL A 115 -5.26 -29.70 -0.08
CA VAL A 115 -5.91 -30.26 1.11
C VAL A 115 -4.84 -30.89 2.00
N VAL A 116 -4.84 -30.54 3.28
CA VAL A 116 -3.86 -31.03 4.26
C VAL A 116 -4.55 -31.67 5.45
N ASP A 117 -4.17 -32.89 5.76
CA ASP A 117 -4.42 -33.52 7.06
C ASP A 117 -3.53 -32.86 8.11
N ARG A 118 -4.09 -32.00 8.95
CA ARG A 118 -3.35 -31.25 9.97
C ARG A 118 -2.91 -32.11 11.17
N SER A 119 -3.45 -33.29 11.31
CA SER A 119 -3.04 -34.22 12.38
C SER A 119 -1.71 -34.90 12.06
N THR A 120 -1.43 -35.10 10.77
CA THR A 120 -0.18 -35.74 10.30
C THR A 120 0.74 -34.79 9.56
N GLY A 121 0.22 -33.70 9.01
CA GLY A 121 0.92 -32.79 8.08
C GLY A 121 0.98 -33.33 6.64
N ALA A 122 0.30 -34.41 6.33
CA ALA A 122 0.29 -35.00 5.00
C ALA A 122 -0.62 -34.20 4.03
N VAL A 123 -0.18 -34.06 2.80
CA VAL A 123 -1.03 -33.56 1.72
C VAL A 123 -1.95 -34.67 1.25
N VAL A 124 -3.25 -34.39 1.17
CA VAL A 124 -4.25 -35.37 0.67
C VAL A 124 -4.13 -35.41 -0.86
N PRO A 125 -4.00 -36.63 -1.45
CA PRO A 125 -3.95 -36.77 -2.91
C PRO A 125 -5.17 -36.17 -3.60
N THR A 126 -4.97 -35.59 -4.77
CA THR A 126 -6.02 -34.89 -5.53
C THR A 126 -7.20 -35.78 -5.89
N GLU A 127 -6.97 -37.07 -6.05
CA GLU A 127 -8.01 -38.05 -6.35
C GLU A 127 -8.95 -38.34 -5.15
N GLN A 128 -8.58 -37.88 -3.95
CA GLN A 128 -9.34 -38.09 -2.72
C GLN A 128 -10.22 -36.91 -2.33
N TRP A 129 -10.27 -35.84 -3.14
CA TRP A 129 -11.14 -34.73 -2.85
C TRP A 129 -11.75 -34.10 -4.09
N THR A 130 -12.91 -33.49 -3.92
CA THR A 130 -13.63 -32.78 -4.97
C THR A 130 -14.16 -31.45 -4.43
N VAL A 131 -14.42 -30.50 -5.32
CA VAL A 131 -14.93 -29.16 -4.96
C VAL A 131 -16.39 -29.05 -5.40
N ASP A 132 -17.25 -28.68 -4.47
CA ASP A 132 -18.59 -28.22 -4.75
C ASP A 132 -18.58 -26.67 -4.71
N ALA A 133 -18.53 -26.07 -5.89
CA ALA A 133 -18.45 -24.61 -6.03
C ALA A 133 -19.77 -23.91 -5.63
N GLU A 134 -20.93 -24.60 -5.77
CA GLU A 134 -22.24 -24.03 -5.41
C GLU A 134 -22.39 -24.00 -3.88
N ALA A 135 -21.98 -25.07 -3.20
CA ALA A 135 -22.01 -25.15 -1.75
C ALA A 135 -20.81 -24.44 -1.08
N GLY A 136 -19.73 -24.14 -1.81
CA GLY A 136 -18.49 -23.58 -1.26
C GLY A 136 -17.75 -24.57 -0.34
N VAL A 137 -17.78 -25.85 -0.67
CA VAL A 137 -17.27 -26.95 0.16
C VAL A 137 -16.29 -27.82 -0.62
N VAL A 138 -15.28 -28.33 0.07
CA VAL A 138 -14.41 -29.40 -0.44
C VAL A 138 -14.77 -30.69 0.29
N HIS A 139 -15.14 -31.70 -0.49
CA HIS A 139 -15.44 -33.06 -0.01
C HIS A 139 -14.17 -33.92 -0.04
N VAL A 140 -13.73 -34.39 1.08
CA VAL A 140 -12.56 -35.27 1.20
C VAL A 140 -13.05 -36.70 1.46
N SER A 141 -12.56 -37.67 0.71
CA SER A 141 -12.83 -39.13 0.87
C SER A 141 -11.59 -39.84 1.37
N GLY A 142 -11.79 -40.97 2.06
CA GLY A 142 -10.70 -41.70 2.71
C GLY A 142 -10.07 -40.95 3.88
N ALA A 143 -10.86 -40.11 4.53
CA ALA A 143 -10.43 -39.38 5.73
C ALA A 143 -10.21 -40.33 6.90
N GLU A 144 -9.18 -40.07 7.71
CA GLU A 144 -8.89 -40.78 8.94
C GLU A 144 -9.78 -40.27 10.07
N LEU A 145 -10.44 -41.17 10.78
CA LEU A 145 -11.31 -40.81 11.90
C LEU A 145 -10.57 -39.98 12.96
N MET A 146 -11.18 -38.88 13.41
CA MET A 146 -10.65 -37.95 14.40
C MET A 146 -9.43 -37.14 13.90
N HIS A 147 -9.10 -37.21 12.61
CA HIS A 147 -8.13 -36.25 12.02
C HIS A 147 -8.78 -34.92 11.62
N GLU A 148 -8.02 -33.88 11.64
CA GLU A 148 -8.44 -32.52 11.22
C GLU A 148 -7.92 -32.19 9.83
N TYR A 149 -8.79 -31.68 8.97
CA TYR A 149 -8.47 -31.33 7.59
C TYR A 149 -8.66 -29.83 7.34
N THR A 150 -7.83 -29.28 6.47
CA THR A 150 -7.97 -27.90 5.97
C THR A 150 -7.74 -27.85 4.47
N VAL A 151 -8.29 -26.83 3.83
CA VAL A 151 -8.07 -26.49 2.44
C VAL A 151 -7.36 -25.15 2.37
N SER A 152 -6.26 -25.10 1.63
CA SER A 152 -5.62 -23.85 1.19
C SER A 152 -6.05 -23.57 -0.24
N PHE A 153 -6.78 -22.48 -0.47
CA PHE A 153 -7.41 -22.18 -1.75
C PHE A 153 -7.21 -20.73 -2.17
N LEU A 154 -7.22 -20.47 -3.49
CA LEU A 154 -7.16 -19.12 -4.04
C LEU A 154 -8.50 -18.40 -3.90
N ALA A 155 -8.46 -17.14 -3.54
CA ALA A 155 -9.62 -16.26 -3.52
C ALA A 155 -9.28 -14.89 -4.11
N TYR A 156 -10.22 -14.31 -4.84
CA TYR A 156 -10.17 -12.92 -5.29
C TYR A 156 -10.40 -11.97 -4.13
N ILE A 157 -9.68 -10.85 -4.13
CA ILE A 157 -9.91 -9.70 -3.26
C ILE A 157 -10.77 -8.72 -4.05
N ILE A 158 -12.05 -8.59 -3.70
CA ILE A 158 -13.03 -7.80 -4.44
C ILE A 158 -13.39 -6.48 -3.77
N TRP A 159 -12.71 -6.14 -2.68
CA TRP A 159 -12.85 -4.89 -1.95
C TRP A 159 -11.52 -4.50 -1.30
N ASP A 160 -11.12 -3.24 -1.48
CA ASP A 160 -9.92 -2.67 -0.82
C ASP A 160 -10.30 -1.88 0.43
N PRO A 161 -10.06 -2.39 1.65
CA PRO A 161 -10.38 -1.70 2.88
C PRO A 161 -9.44 -0.53 3.20
N VAL A 162 -8.34 -0.38 2.48
CA VAL A 162 -7.34 0.70 2.72
C VAL A 162 -7.95 2.09 2.49
N GLU A 163 -8.97 2.21 1.65
CA GLU A 163 -9.70 3.45 1.41
C GLU A 163 -10.70 3.82 2.54
N MET A 164 -10.96 2.93 3.48
CA MET A 164 -11.98 3.13 4.53
C MET A 164 -11.75 4.40 5.36
N TYR A 165 -10.50 4.73 5.67
CA TYR A 165 -10.18 5.93 6.45
C TYR A 165 -10.47 7.22 5.68
N ASN A 166 -10.26 7.22 4.36
CA ASN A 166 -10.56 8.38 3.52
C ASN A 166 -12.06 8.66 3.44
N HIS A 167 -12.91 7.64 3.50
CA HIS A 167 -14.36 7.80 3.62
C HIS A 167 -14.75 8.60 4.85
N LEU A 168 -14.16 8.28 5.99
CA LEU A 168 -14.47 8.93 7.27
C LEU A 168 -13.93 10.37 7.32
N THR A 169 -12.70 10.59 6.88
CA THR A 169 -12.03 11.90 6.99
C THR A 169 -12.48 12.89 5.94
N ASN A 170 -12.82 12.42 4.72
CA ASN A 170 -13.22 13.28 3.62
C ASN A 170 -14.75 13.47 3.50
N GLY A 171 -15.51 12.82 4.37
CA GLY A 171 -16.97 12.92 4.36
C GLY A 171 -17.59 12.37 3.08
N TRP A 172 -16.98 11.36 2.49
CA TRP A 172 -17.46 10.77 1.22
C TRP A 172 -18.78 10.03 1.33
N GLY A 173 -19.27 9.76 2.54
CA GLY A 173 -20.59 9.15 2.78
C GLY A 173 -20.69 7.78 2.13
N ASP A 174 -21.69 7.63 1.24
CA ASP A 174 -22.00 6.37 0.56
C ASP A 174 -21.16 6.15 -0.72
N LYS A 175 -19.94 6.66 -0.80
CA LYS A 175 -19.04 6.37 -1.93
C LYS A 175 -18.84 4.85 -2.03
N GLU A 176 -18.95 4.33 -3.25
CA GLU A 176 -18.70 2.93 -3.55
C GLU A 176 -17.28 2.53 -3.12
N HIS A 177 -17.14 1.35 -2.53
CA HIS A 177 -15.84 0.77 -2.20
C HIS A 177 -15.00 0.56 -3.45
N GLU A 178 -13.73 0.85 -3.35
CA GLU A 178 -12.80 0.62 -4.45
C GLU A 178 -12.48 -0.88 -4.56
N ILE A 179 -12.44 -1.34 -5.80
CA ILE A 179 -12.04 -2.71 -6.15
C ILE A 179 -10.59 -2.65 -6.62
N PRO A 180 -9.67 -3.37 -5.96
CA PRO A 180 -8.28 -3.42 -6.37
C PRO A 180 -8.11 -4.21 -7.67
N PHE A 181 -7.04 -3.96 -8.42
CA PHE A 181 -6.71 -4.72 -9.62
C PHE A 181 -5.24 -5.11 -9.69
N ASP A 182 -4.96 -6.24 -10.34
CA ASP A 182 -3.64 -6.83 -10.43
C ASP A 182 -3.00 -6.59 -11.80
N ILE A 183 -1.95 -5.79 -11.84
CA ILE A 183 -1.21 -5.50 -13.08
C ILE A 183 -0.39 -6.69 -13.60
N TYR A 184 -0.35 -7.80 -12.89
CA TYR A 184 0.25 -9.02 -13.44
C TYR A 184 -0.50 -9.47 -14.69
N HIS A 185 -1.80 -9.21 -14.77
CA HIS A 185 -2.62 -9.45 -15.95
C HIS A 185 -2.31 -8.44 -17.06
N PRO A 186 -2.02 -8.91 -18.31
CA PRO A 186 -1.61 -8.03 -19.39
C PRO A 186 -2.62 -6.95 -19.77
N ALA A 187 -3.93 -7.24 -19.71
CA ALA A 187 -4.97 -6.27 -20.05
C ALA A 187 -5.04 -5.16 -19.01
N THR A 188 -5.08 -5.50 -17.72
CA THR A 188 -5.03 -4.54 -16.61
C THR A 188 -3.74 -3.73 -16.63
N ARG A 189 -2.60 -4.35 -16.86
CA ARG A 189 -1.32 -3.64 -16.97
C ARG A 189 -1.34 -2.62 -18.12
N LYS A 190 -1.87 -3.00 -19.28
CA LYS A 190 -2.02 -2.07 -20.41
C LYS A 190 -2.93 -0.90 -20.02
N PHE A 191 -4.08 -1.18 -19.43
CA PHE A 191 -5.04 -0.17 -18.98
C PHE A 191 -4.39 0.84 -18.03
N VAL A 192 -3.65 0.37 -17.03
CA VAL A 192 -2.95 1.23 -16.05
C VAL A 192 -1.98 2.18 -16.74
N PHE A 193 -1.18 1.71 -17.68
CA PHE A 193 -0.23 2.56 -18.39
C PHE A 193 -0.91 3.54 -19.35
N ASP A 194 -1.92 3.12 -20.08
CA ASP A 194 -2.67 4.00 -20.98
C ASP A 194 -3.39 5.11 -20.19
N THR A 195 -3.98 4.77 -19.06
CA THR A 195 -4.63 5.72 -18.15
C THR A 195 -3.62 6.71 -17.57
N PHE A 196 -2.44 6.24 -17.17
CA PHE A 196 -1.40 7.13 -16.67
C PHE A 196 -0.87 8.07 -17.77
N GLU A 197 -0.69 7.58 -18.98
CA GLU A 197 -0.31 8.43 -20.11
C GLU A 197 -1.34 9.54 -20.37
N GLN A 198 -2.64 9.21 -20.29
CA GLN A 198 -3.70 10.19 -20.44
C GLN A 198 -3.71 11.19 -19.28
N TRP A 199 -3.56 10.70 -18.05
CA TRP A 199 -3.49 11.55 -16.86
C TRP A 199 -2.34 12.58 -16.94
N LEU A 200 -1.17 12.17 -17.44
CA LEU A 200 -0.03 13.07 -17.63
C LEU A 200 -0.34 14.21 -18.61
N LYS A 201 -1.13 13.93 -19.66
CA LYS A 201 -1.56 14.93 -20.65
C LYS A 201 -2.60 15.89 -20.06
N ASP A 202 -3.50 15.37 -19.22
CA ASP A 202 -4.60 16.14 -18.62
C ASP A 202 -4.15 17.00 -17.43
N ASN A 203 -2.95 16.73 -16.89
CA ASN A 203 -2.40 17.43 -15.73
C ASN A 203 -1.06 18.15 -16.05
N PRO A 204 -1.06 19.13 -17.00
CA PRO A 204 0.16 19.83 -17.40
C PRO A 204 0.76 20.67 -16.26
N GLN A 205 -0.05 21.11 -15.29
CA GLN A 205 0.36 21.94 -14.14
C GLN A 205 1.19 21.17 -13.09
N VAL A 206 1.19 19.84 -13.13
CA VAL A 206 1.92 19.01 -12.16
C VAL A 206 3.41 19.01 -12.49
N ASP A 207 4.25 19.33 -11.51
CA ASP A 207 5.71 19.25 -11.62
C ASP A 207 6.23 17.89 -11.17
N VAL A 208 5.61 17.30 -10.14
CA VAL A 208 6.03 16.03 -9.52
C VAL A 208 4.85 15.09 -9.41
N VAL A 209 4.96 13.93 -10.05
CA VAL A 209 4.05 12.83 -9.83
C VAL A 209 4.47 12.11 -8.56
N ARG A 210 3.65 12.17 -7.53
CA ARG A 210 3.90 11.48 -6.27
C ARG A 210 3.11 10.17 -6.23
N PHE A 211 3.78 9.08 -6.54
CA PHE A 211 3.20 7.75 -6.41
C PHE A 211 3.02 7.42 -4.92
N THR A 212 1.79 7.35 -4.46
CA THR A 212 1.48 7.09 -3.05
C THR A 212 1.57 5.60 -2.74
N THR A 213 1.16 4.78 -3.68
CA THR A 213 1.42 3.33 -3.73
C THR A 213 1.75 2.98 -5.17
N PHE A 214 2.40 1.83 -5.40
CA PHE A 214 2.55 1.36 -6.76
C PHE A 214 1.46 0.34 -7.10
N PHE A 215 1.73 -0.94 -6.98
CA PHE A 215 0.83 -1.96 -7.50
C PHE A 215 0.32 -2.89 -6.42
N TYR A 216 1.21 -3.31 -5.54
CA TYR A 216 0.91 -4.24 -4.47
C TYR A 216 1.16 -3.55 -3.14
N GLN A 217 0.12 -3.40 -2.37
CA GLN A 217 0.15 -2.59 -1.17
C GLN A 217 -0.26 -3.43 0.05
N PHE A 218 -0.05 -2.84 1.20
CA PHE A 218 -0.64 -3.30 2.44
C PHE A 218 -2.09 -3.73 2.24
N THR A 219 -2.41 -4.93 2.70
CA THR A 219 -3.76 -5.50 2.56
C THR A 219 -4.26 -6.03 3.89
N LEU A 220 -5.48 -5.69 4.22
CA LEU A 220 -6.23 -6.23 5.36
C LEU A 220 -7.26 -7.24 4.86
N LEU A 221 -7.26 -8.45 5.43
CA LEU A 221 -8.32 -9.42 5.22
C LEU A 221 -9.17 -9.51 6.48
N PHE A 222 -10.49 -9.46 6.32
CA PHE A 222 -11.43 -9.44 7.43
C PHE A 222 -12.08 -10.80 7.70
N ASP A 223 -12.44 -11.00 8.96
CA ASP A 223 -13.33 -12.09 9.38
C ASP A 223 -14.80 -11.74 9.12
N GLN A 224 -15.71 -12.71 9.33
CA GLN A 224 -17.16 -12.54 9.18
C GLN A 224 -17.76 -11.39 10.00
N LYS A 225 -17.03 -10.85 10.97
CA LYS A 225 -17.46 -9.72 11.81
C LYS A 225 -16.75 -8.42 11.41
N GLN A 226 -16.13 -8.40 10.23
CA GLN A 226 -15.35 -7.27 9.74
C GLN A 226 -14.21 -6.85 10.67
N ARG A 227 -13.62 -7.82 11.38
CA ARG A 227 -12.42 -7.60 12.18
C ARG A 227 -11.22 -8.10 11.42
N GLU A 228 -10.08 -7.46 11.62
CA GLU A 228 -8.80 -7.86 11.06
C GLU A 228 -8.51 -9.34 11.37
N LYS A 229 -8.28 -10.12 10.33
CA LYS A 229 -7.93 -11.53 10.40
C LYS A 229 -6.50 -11.79 9.93
N VAL A 230 -6.11 -11.17 8.84
CA VAL A 230 -4.77 -11.24 8.26
C VAL A 230 -4.33 -9.86 7.83
N VAL A 231 -3.08 -9.52 8.13
CA VAL A 231 -2.42 -8.30 7.66
C VAL A 231 -1.23 -8.71 6.80
N ASP A 232 -1.30 -8.39 5.54
CA ASP A 232 -0.14 -8.44 4.65
C ASP A 232 0.50 -7.06 4.55
N TRP A 233 1.54 -6.84 5.34
CA TRP A 233 2.22 -5.54 5.41
C TRP A 233 2.91 -5.14 4.12
N PHE A 234 3.27 -6.10 3.30
CA PHE A 234 4.05 -5.88 2.08
C PHE A 234 3.32 -6.32 0.79
N GLY A 235 2.08 -6.85 0.88
CA GLY A 235 1.26 -7.34 -0.23
C GLY A 235 1.83 -8.53 -0.98
N CYS A 236 2.90 -9.14 -0.48
CA CYS A 236 3.51 -10.28 -1.15
C CYS A 236 2.65 -11.55 -1.09
N ALA A 237 1.80 -11.67 -0.07
CA ALA A 237 0.90 -12.81 0.07
C ALA A 237 -0.48 -12.57 -0.57
N CYS A 238 -0.84 -11.31 -0.83
CA CYS A 238 -2.11 -10.88 -1.41
C CYS A 238 -2.00 -10.48 -2.89
N THR A 239 -1.07 -11.09 -3.62
CA THR A 239 -0.81 -10.83 -5.05
C THR A 239 -0.49 -12.11 -5.80
N VAL A 240 -1.16 -13.17 -5.42
CA VAL A 240 -0.96 -14.51 -5.98
C VAL A 240 -2.02 -14.74 -7.04
N SER A 241 -1.60 -14.95 -8.27
CA SER A 241 -2.51 -15.35 -9.37
C SER A 241 -2.01 -16.62 -10.03
N PRO A 242 -2.88 -17.42 -10.68
CA PRO A 242 -2.44 -18.56 -11.48
C PRO A 242 -1.34 -18.22 -12.49
N ALA A 243 -1.46 -17.06 -13.16
CA ALA A 243 -0.47 -16.60 -14.12
C ALA A 243 0.90 -16.33 -13.46
N ALA A 244 0.90 -15.64 -12.33
CA ALA A 244 2.13 -15.35 -11.59
C ALA A 244 2.78 -16.63 -11.04
N LEU A 245 1.99 -17.57 -10.54
CA LEU A 245 2.48 -18.87 -10.05
C LEU A 245 3.11 -19.70 -11.16
N ASP A 246 2.48 -19.72 -12.35
CA ASP A 246 3.00 -20.46 -13.50
C ASP A 246 4.29 -19.82 -14.06
N ASP A 247 4.39 -18.51 -14.06
CA ASP A 247 5.61 -17.83 -14.49
C ASP A 247 6.74 -17.98 -13.46
N PHE A 248 6.42 -17.97 -12.17
CA PHE A 248 7.38 -18.30 -11.11
C PHE A 248 7.94 -19.72 -11.31
N GLU A 249 7.07 -20.72 -11.55
CA GLU A 249 7.51 -22.10 -11.78
C GLU A 249 8.47 -22.20 -12.98
N LYS A 250 8.20 -21.47 -14.06
CA LYS A 250 9.07 -21.43 -15.25
C LYS A 250 10.43 -20.79 -14.93
N GLU A 251 10.44 -19.71 -14.16
CA GLU A 251 11.67 -18.97 -13.84
C GLU A 251 12.53 -19.69 -12.80
N TYR A 252 11.92 -20.18 -11.73
CA TYR A 252 12.64 -20.79 -10.60
C TYR A 252 12.80 -22.31 -10.69
N GLY A 253 12.09 -22.98 -11.62
CA GLY A 253 12.19 -24.41 -11.86
C GLY A 253 11.53 -25.29 -10.79
N TYR A 254 10.68 -24.74 -9.94
CA TYR A 254 9.85 -25.46 -8.98
C TYR A 254 8.56 -24.71 -8.71
N ARG A 255 7.53 -25.47 -8.28
CA ARG A 255 6.22 -24.89 -7.94
C ARG A 255 6.13 -24.53 -6.46
N LEU A 256 5.56 -23.35 -6.18
CA LEU A 256 5.15 -22.98 -4.83
C LEU A 256 3.88 -23.76 -4.45
N ARG A 257 3.84 -24.20 -3.21
CA ARG A 257 2.65 -24.82 -2.62
C ARG A 257 1.77 -23.75 -1.98
N PRO A 258 0.44 -23.94 -1.94
CA PRO A 258 -0.45 -23.08 -1.14
C PRO A 258 0.02 -22.92 0.31
N GLU A 259 0.58 -23.97 0.91
CA GLU A 259 1.12 -23.93 2.26
C GLU A 259 2.33 -22.99 2.42
N ASP A 260 3.05 -22.67 1.35
CA ASP A 260 4.15 -21.69 1.39
C ASP A 260 3.63 -20.26 1.63
N PHE A 261 2.36 -19.99 1.33
CA PHE A 261 1.69 -18.71 1.58
C PHE A 261 0.92 -18.67 2.90
N VAL A 262 0.09 -19.69 3.17
CA VAL A 262 -0.75 -19.69 4.36
C VAL A 262 0.02 -20.04 5.65
N ASP A 263 1.13 -20.79 5.53
CA ASP A 263 2.05 -21.14 6.64
C ASP A 263 1.30 -21.63 7.89
N GLY A 264 0.38 -22.56 7.73
CA GLY A 264 -0.44 -23.11 8.81
C GLY A 264 -1.39 -22.10 9.46
N GLY A 265 -1.66 -20.99 8.81
CA GLY A 265 -2.47 -19.88 9.32
C GLY A 265 -1.66 -18.69 9.85
N ALA A 266 -0.33 -18.75 9.79
CA ALA A 266 0.53 -17.63 10.16
C ALA A 266 0.70 -16.61 9.02
N TYR A 267 0.36 -16.97 7.80
CA TYR A 267 0.39 -16.10 6.60
C TYR A 267 1.69 -15.33 6.42
N ASN A 268 2.82 -16.01 6.65
CA ASN A 268 4.15 -15.41 6.53
C ASN A 268 4.26 -14.08 7.30
N SER A 269 3.69 -14.02 8.49
CA SER A 269 3.69 -12.80 9.28
C SER A 269 5.10 -12.23 9.46
N ALA A 270 5.21 -10.91 9.66
CA ALA A 270 6.47 -10.19 9.83
C ALA A 270 7.35 -10.70 11.00
N TRP A 271 6.79 -11.53 11.87
CA TRP A 271 7.48 -12.15 12.99
C TRP A 271 8.14 -13.50 12.65
N ARG A 272 7.92 -14.03 11.46
CA ARG A 272 8.50 -15.31 11.02
C ARG A 272 9.68 -15.07 10.10
N VAL A 273 10.70 -15.91 10.27
CA VAL A 273 11.85 -15.91 9.36
C VAL A 273 11.40 -16.45 8.00
N PRO A 274 11.56 -15.70 6.91
CA PRO A 274 11.14 -16.14 5.59
C PRO A 274 11.86 -17.44 5.17
N ARG A 275 11.10 -18.43 4.75
CA ARG A 275 11.63 -19.67 4.15
C ARG A 275 12.12 -19.40 2.72
N LYS A 276 12.87 -20.33 2.13
CA LYS A 276 13.38 -20.17 0.76
C LYS A 276 12.26 -19.90 -0.27
N PRO A 277 11.16 -20.68 -0.31
CA PRO A 277 10.06 -20.41 -1.24
C PRO A 277 9.50 -18.98 -1.12
N GLN A 278 9.33 -18.51 0.09
CA GLN A 278 8.84 -17.16 0.34
C GLN A 278 9.83 -16.08 -0.11
N ARG A 279 11.13 -16.25 0.14
CA ARG A 279 12.16 -15.32 -0.34
C ARG A 279 12.20 -15.27 -1.87
N ASP A 280 12.19 -16.44 -2.52
CA ASP A 280 12.19 -16.54 -3.96
C ASP A 280 10.96 -15.85 -4.58
N TRP A 281 9.78 -15.99 -3.93
CA TRP A 281 8.56 -15.29 -4.34
C TRP A 281 8.65 -13.77 -4.19
N ILE A 282 9.20 -13.29 -3.07
CA ILE A 282 9.44 -11.86 -2.85
C ILE A 282 10.41 -11.31 -3.90
N ASP A 283 11.49 -12.03 -4.21
CA ASP A 283 12.46 -11.62 -5.24
C ASP A 283 11.81 -11.58 -6.63
N PHE A 284 10.98 -12.56 -6.97
CA PHE A 284 10.21 -12.60 -8.21
C PHE A 284 9.29 -11.39 -8.34
N LEU A 285 8.44 -11.15 -7.35
CA LEU A 285 7.54 -9.98 -7.34
C LEU A 285 8.31 -8.66 -7.35
N SER A 286 9.38 -8.58 -6.58
CA SER A 286 10.24 -7.39 -6.54
C SER A 286 10.80 -7.06 -7.94
N GLY A 287 11.23 -8.05 -8.70
CA GLY A 287 11.69 -7.87 -10.07
C GLY A 287 10.58 -7.30 -10.98
N PHE A 288 9.38 -7.88 -10.89
CA PHE A 288 8.22 -7.43 -11.64
C PHE A 288 7.80 -5.99 -11.29
N VAL A 289 7.71 -5.68 -10.00
CA VAL A 289 7.33 -4.35 -9.51
C VAL A 289 8.36 -3.31 -9.96
N ARG A 290 9.66 -3.57 -9.79
CA ARG A 290 10.72 -2.63 -10.20
C ARG A 290 10.67 -2.30 -11.70
N ALA A 291 10.47 -3.29 -12.56
CA ALA A 291 10.37 -3.08 -14.00
C ALA A 291 9.19 -2.16 -14.37
N ASN A 292 8.04 -2.32 -13.70
CA ASN A 292 6.85 -1.53 -13.96
C ASN A 292 6.91 -0.13 -13.29
N VAL A 293 7.53 0.00 -12.12
CA VAL A 293 7.81 1.31 -11.49
C VAL A 293 8.75 2.13 -12.37
N LYS A 294 9.83 1.51 -12.86
CA LYS A 294 10.73 2.21 -13.80
C LYS A 294 9.98 2.73 -15.02
N LYS A 295 9.07 1.96 -15.57
CA LYS A 295 8.26 2.40 -16.71
C LYS A 295 7.40 3.62 -16.36
N LEU A 296 6.77 3.68 -15.17
CA LEU A 296 6.03 4.85 -14.72
C LEU A 296 6.94 6.08 -14.54
N ALA A 297 8.12 5.88 -13.99
CA ALA A 297 9.12 6.96 -13.85
C ALA A 297 9.56 7.48 -15.23
N ASP A 298 9.89 6.58 -16.17
CA ASP A 298 10.27 6.96 -17.53
C ASP A 298 9.14 7.72 -18.27
N MET A 299 7.88 7.33 -18.08
CA MET A 299 6.72 8.05 -18.63
C MET A 299 6.56 9.45 -18.01
N SER A 300 6.78 9.59 -16.71
CA SER A 300 6.77 10.89 -16.02
C SER A 300 7.85 11.81 -16.61
N HIS A 301 9.06 11.31 -16.78
CA HIS A 301 10.18 12.04 -17.38
C HIS A 301 9.92 12.44 -18.82
N ALA A 302 9.33 11.56 -19.64
CA ALA A 302 8.96 11.86 -21.01
C ALA A 302 7.93 12.99 -21.09
N ALA A 303 7.09 13.15 -20.06
CA ALA A 303 6.15 14.27 -19.91
C ALA A 303 6.77 15.51 -19.26
N GLY A 304 8.09 15.52 -18.98
CA GLY A 304 8.81 16.65 -18.35
C GLY A 304 8.53 16.79 -16.85
N LYS A 305 8.07 15.73 -16.19
CA LYS A 305 7.72 15.73 -14.76
C LYS A 305 8.71 14.90 -13.96
N GLU A 306 8.89 15.22 -12.68
CA GLU A 306 9.63 14.37 -11.75
C GLU A 306 8.75 13.21 -11.25
N ALA A 307 9.39 12.09 -10.94
CA ALA A 307 8.76 10.93 -10.31
C ALA A 307 9.21 10.82 -8.85
N MET A 308 8.26 10.82 -7.92
CA MET A 308 8.49 10.69 -6.48
C MET A 308 7.73 9.49 -5.93
N MET A 309 8.36 8.71 -5.07
CA MET A 309 7.69 7.63 -4.34
C MET A 309 7.40 8.05 -2.91
N PHE A 310 6.19 7.75 -2.44
CA PHE A 310 5.88 7.81 -1.03
C PHE A 310 6.26 6.49 -0.35
N LEU A 311 7.24 6.57 0.55
CA LEU A 311 7.62 5.47 1.43
C LEU A 311 6.75 5.52 2.69
N GLY A 312 5.57 4.95 2.60
CA GLY A 312 4.78 4.62 3.76
C GLY A 312 5.17 3.25 4.30
N ASP A 313 4.43 2.78 5.29
CA ASP A 313 4.54 1.41 5.80
C ASP A 313 3.98 0.37 4.80
N GLN A 314 3.55 0.82 3.64
CA GLN A 314 2.64 0.09 2.74
C GLN A 314 3.20 -0.15 1.34
N TRP A 315 4.48 0.10 1.09
CA TRP A 315 4.96 -0.18 -0.25
C TRP A 315 5.67 -1.53 -0.31
N ILE A 316 5.56 -2.16 -1.41
CA ILE A 316 5.71 -3.58 -1.52
C ILE A 316 6.46 -3.96 -2.77
N GLY A 317 7.01 -5.17 -2.73
CA GLY A 317 7.64 -5.81 -3.85
C GLY A 317 9.00 -5.22 -4.20
N THR A 318 9.44 -4.19 -3.48
CA THR A 318 10.76 -3.56 -3.68
C THR A 318 11.71 -3.82 -2.52
N GLU A 319 11.31 -4.60 -1.53
CA GLU A 319 12.24 -5.06 -0.50
C GLU A 319 13.10 -6.23 -0.98
N PRO A 320 14.37 -6.28 -0.58
CA PRO A 320 15.06 -5.23 0.15
C PRO A 320 15.32 -3.99 -0.72
N TYR A 321 15.11 -2.83 -0.16
CA TYR A 321 15.26 -1.54 -0.83
C TYR A 321 16.65 -1.32 -1.41
N LYS A 322 17.63 -1.87 -0.75
CA LYS A 322 19.04 -1.50 -0.85
C LYS A 322 19.57 -1.47 -2.28
N ASP A 323 19.31 -2.46 -3.07
CA ASP A 323 19.91 -2.60 -4.41
C ASP A 323 18.90 -2.33 -5.54
N GLY A 324 17.66 -2.01 -5.19
CA GLY A 324 16.56 -1.84 -6.15
C GLY A 324 16.24 -0.40 -6.52
N PHE A 325 16.61 0.58 -5.70
CA PHE A 325 16.22 1.97 -5.88
C PHE A 325 16.97 2.70 -6.98
N GLU A 326 18.25 2.45 -7.14
CA GLU A 326 19.09 3.14 -8.13
C GLU A 326 18.57 2.98 -9.56
N ASP A 327 17.96 1.83 -9.85
CA ASP A 327 17.48 1.49 -11.19
C ASP A 327 16.03 1.93 -11.45
N LEU A 328 15.29 2.40 -10.44
CA LEU A 328 13.89 2.80 -10.59
C LEU A 328 13.71 4.11 -11.38
N GLY A 329 14.74 4.94 -11.44
CA GLY A 329 14.65 6.26 -12.10
C GLY A 329 13.83 7.28 -11.32
N LEU A 330 13.63 7.07 -10.02
CA LEU A 330 12.92 8.04 -9.17
C LEU A 330 13.78 9.26 -8.89
N ASP A 331 13.19 10.44 -8.97
CA ASP A 331 13.85 11.70 -8.64
C ASP A 331 13.88 11.95 -7.14
N ALA A 332 12.86 11.49 -6.44
CA ALA A 332 12.72 11.73 -5.01
C ALA A 332 11.95 10.63 -4.30
N VAL A 333 12.15 10.58 -2.98
CA VAL A 333 11.32 9.82 -2.07
C VAL A 333 10.80 10.71 -0.96
N VAL A 334 9.57 10.41 -0.49
CA VAL A 334 8.96 11.07 0.66
C VAL A 334 8.45 10.00 1.62
N GLY A 335 8.64 10.20 2.92
CA GLY A 335 8.12 9.26 3.91
C GLY A 335 7.92 9.91 5.28
N SER A 336 7.29 9.18 6.18
CA SER A 336 6.98 9.66 7.53
C SER A 336 8.23 9.71 8.40
N ILE A 337 8.44 10.81 9.08
CA ILE A 337 9.60 11.03 9.97
C ILE A 337 9.20 10.96 11.47
N GLY A 338 8.34 10.00 11.80
CA GLY A 338 7.84 9.80 13.18
C GLY A 338 8.90 9.35 14.19
N ASP A 339 9.98 8.73 13.70
CA ASP A 339 11.09 8.25 14.53
C ASP A 339 12.44 8.27 13.80
N GLY A 340 13.50 7.84 14.51
CA GLY A 340 14.84 7.85 13.95
C GLY A 340 15.08 6.74 12.92
N THR A 341 14.30 5.66 12.91
CA THR A 341 14.46 4.56 11.98
C THR A 341 13.89 4.95 10.61
N THR A 342 12.64 5.42 10.58
CA THR A 342 12.01 5.88 9.34
C THR A 342 12.76 7.05 8.70
N THR A 343 13.24 8.00 9.52
CA THR A 343 14.06 9.11 9.02
C THR A 343 15.36 8.62 8.34
N ARG A 344 16.06 7.65 8.94
CA ARG A 344 17.27 7.08 8.30
C ARG A 344 16.93 6.30 7.04
N MET A 345 15.86 5.52 7.05
CA MET A 345 15.41 4.80 5.84
C MET A 345 15.21 5.76 4.66
N ILE A 346 14.59 6.90 4.89
CA ILE A 346 14.38 7.91 3.86
C ILE A 346 15.71 8.55 3.43
N ALA A 347 16.52 8.98 4.39
CA ALA A 347 17.77 9.68 4.12
C ALA A 347 18.80 8.82 3.39
N ASP A 348 18.81 7.50 3.67
CA ASP A 348 19.82 6.56 3.16
C ASP A 348 19.41 5.93 1.81
N ILE A 349 18.27 6.32 1.21
CA ILE A 349 17.83 5.81 -0.09
C ILE A 349 18.83 6.26 -1.18
N PRO A 350 19.41 5.30 -1.91
CA PRO A 350 20.34 5.61 -2.98
C PRO A 350 19.62 6.04 -4.27
N GLY A 351 20.35 6.73 -5.15
CA GLY A 351 19.92 7.01 -6.53
C GLY A 351 18.87 8.11 -6.70
N VAL A 352 18.39 8.75 -5.62
CA VAL A 352 17.42 9.85 -5.70
C VAL A 352 18.13 11.22 -5.60
N LYS A 353 17.54 12.23 -6.25
CA LYS A 353 18.09 13.61 -6.25
C LYS A 353 17.83 14.32 -4.92
N TYR A 354 16.70 14.03 -4.26
CA TYR A 354 16.34 14.61 -2.97
C TYR A 354 15.38 13.73 -2.18
N THR A 355 15.34 13.96 -0.88
CA THR A 355 14.48 13.26 0.06
C THR A 355 13.58 14.23 0.81
N GLU A 356 12.34 13.83 1.09
CA GLU A 356 11.38 14.64 1.85
C GLU A 356 10.85 13.86 3.06
N GLY A 357 10.84 14.51 4.22
CA GLY A 357 10.25 13.96 5.43
C GLY A 357 8.83 14.49 5.65
N ARG A 358 7.83 13.62 5.79
CA ARG A 358 6.48 13.99 6.22
C ARG A 358 6.43 14.12 7.73
N PHE A 359 6.32 15.34 8.19
CA PHE A 359 6.13 15.67 9.59
C PHE A 359 4.66 15.44 9.99
N LEU A 360 4.45 14.76 11.11
CA LEU A 360 3.15 14.38 11.64
C LEU A 360 2.24 13.77 10.55
N PRO A 361 2.52 12.53 10.13
CA PRO A 361 1.78 11.89 9.05
C PRO A 361 0.35 11.50 9.43
N TYR A 362 0.10 11.30 10.72
CA TYR A 362 -1.21 10.93 11.25
C TYR A 362 -2.02 12.20 11.52
N PHE A 363 -3.16 12.29 10.88
CA PHE A 363 -3.99 13.49 10.78
C PHE A 363 -5.45 13.20 11.12
N PHE A 364 -5.67 12.05 11.75
CA PHE A 364 -7.00 11.56 12.00
C PHE A 364 -7.67 12.23 13.19
N PRO A 365 -8.97 12.00 13.41
CA PRO A 365 -9.72 12.55 14.54
C PRO A 365 -9.11 12.29 15.91
N ASP A 366 -8.25 11.29 16.04
CA ASP A 366 -7.52 10.97 17.27
C ASP A 366 -6.46 12.01 17.68
N THR A 367 -5.96 12.81 16.72
CA THR A 367 -5.05 13.94 17.01
C THR A 367 -5.76 15.29 16.96
N PHE A 368 -6.63 15.51 15.97
CA PHE A 368 -7.28 16.80 15.70
C PHE A 368 -8.76 16.80 16.10
N TYR A 369 -9.05 16.66 17.39
CA TYR A 369 -10.41 16.72 17.92
C TYR A 369 -10.58 17.85 18.95
N GLU A 370 -11.82 18.29 19.16
CA GLU A 370 -12.14 19.36 20.09
C GLU A 370 -11.69 19.01 21.53
N GLY A 371 -10.95 19.91 22.15
CA GLY A 371 -10.40 19.71 23.50
C GLY A 371 -9.00 19.10 23.54
N ASN A 372 -8.44 18.61 22.41
CA ASN A 372 -7.05 18.18 22.33
C ASN A 372 -6.11 19.33 21.96
N ASP A 373 -4.82 19.16 22.26
CA ASP A 373 -3.73 20.05 21.84
C ASP A 373 -2.76 19.33 20.90
N PRO A 374 -2.98 19.37 19.59
CA PRO A 374 -2.13 18.70 18.60
C PRO A 374 -0.67 19.17 18.62
N SER A 375 -0.39 20.33 19.20
CA SER A 375 0.97 20.86 19.29
C SER A 375 1.87 20.01 20.19
N ILE A 376 1.31 19.28 21.14
CA ILE A 376 2.07 18.38 22.02
C ILE A 376 2.62 17.21 21.21
N GLU A 377 1.76 16.58 20.43
CA GLU A 377 2.15 15.47 19.55
C GLU A 377 3.08 15.94 18.46
N GLY A 378 2.80 17.10 17.84
CA GLY A 378 3.69 17.73 16.87
C GLY A 378 5.10 17.96 17.40
N LEU A 379 5.23 18.48 18.62
CA LEU A 379 6.54 18.67 19.28
C LEU A 379 7.24 17.36 19.61
N ASP A 380 6.51 16.33 20.05
CA ASP A 380 7.11 15.01 20.32
C ASP A 380 7.62 14.35 19.04
N ASN A 381 6.82 14.39 17.98
CA ASN A 381 7.21 13.92 16.65
C ASN A 381 8.48 14.64 16.16
N TRP A 382 8.50 15.99 16.25
CA TRP A 382 9.66 16.77 15.86
C TRP A 382 10.92 16.45 16.67
N ARG A 383 10.82 16.29 17.96
CA ARG A 383 11.97 15.95 18.83
C ARG A 383 12.61 14.61 18.43
N LYS A 384 11.79 13.63 18.02
CA LYS A 384 12.27 12.34 17.52
C LYS A 384 12.95 12.47 16.16
N ALA A 385 12.28 13.14 15.21
CA ALA A 385 12.80 13.38 13.86
C ALA A 385 14.10 14.20 13.87
N ARG A 386 14.13 15.31 14.61
CA ARG A 386 15.29 16.21 14.67
C ARG A 386 16.59 15.50 15.04
N ARG A 387 16.54 14.56 15.99
CA ARG A 387 17.73 13.79 16.38
C ARG A 387 18.29 12.94 15.25
N ALA A 388 17.42 12.40 14.42
CA ALA A 388 17.82 11.59 13.28
C ALA A 388 18.34 12.49 12.15
N ILE A 389 17.68 13.57 11.83
CA ILE A 389 18.05 14.52 10.77
C ILE A 389 19.46 15.09 10.97
N LEU A 390 19.89 15.32 12.21
CA LEU A 390 21.25 15.76 12.51
C LEU A 390 22.36 14.75 12.10
N ARG A 391 22.00 13.50 11.88
CA ARG A 391 22.94 12.44 11.45
C ARG A 391 22.66 11.91 10.05
N SER A 392 21.42 11.96 9.64
CA SER A 392 20.92 11.49 8.35
C SER A 392 20.06 12.61 7.75
N PRO A 393 20.69 13.63 7.13
CA PRO A 393 20.01 14.79 6.61
C PRO A 393 18.99 14.41 5.52
N ILE A 394 17.82 15.04 5.57
CA ILE A 394 16.83 15.00 4.49
C ILE A 394 16.80 16.36 3.80
N SER A 395 16.47 16.37 2.51
CA SER A 395 16.56 17.58 1.70
C SER A 395 15.43 18.56 1.96
N ARG A 396 14.25 18.06 2.30
CA ARG A 396 13.00 18.82 2.46
C ARG A 396 12.17 18.23 3.58
N MET A 397 11.23 19.02 4.09
CA MET A 397 10.20 18.58 5.01
C MET A 397 8.83 19.04 4.53
N GLY A 398 7.77 18.36 4.91
CA GLY A 398 6.40 18.76 4.63
C GLY A 398 5.45 18.38 5.75
N TYR A 399 4.34 19.08 5.88
CA TYR A 399 3.27 18.68 6.78
C TYR A 399 2.50 17.49 6.20
N GLY A 400 2.32 16.44 6.98
CA GLY A 400 1.76 15.17 6.53
C GLY A 400 0.25 15.07 6.53
N GLY A 401 -0.44 15.94 7.30
CA GLY A 401 -1.89 15.87 7.51
C GLY A 401 -2.74 16.70 6.54
N TYR A 402 -4.03 16.84 6.89
CA TYR A 402 -4.96 17.75 6.23
C TYR A 402 -4.83 19.17 6.78
N LEU A 403 -4.71 20.14 5.89
CA LEU A 403 -4.56 21.54 6.28
C LEU A 403 -5.81 22.10 6.94
N SER A 404 -6.99 21.66 6.47
CA SER A 404 -8.29 22.03 7.01
C SER A 404 -8.49 21.58 8.47
N LEU A 405 -7.83 20.51 8.89
CA LEU A 405 -7.81 20.10 10.31
C LEU A 405 -6.82 20.94 11.11
N ALA A 406 -5.59 21.06 10.63
CA ALA A 406 -4.52 21.83 11.29
C ALA A 406 -4.91 23.29 11.52
N ALA A 407 -5.54 23.93 10.56
CA ALA A 407 -5.94 25.34 10.59
C ALA A 407 -6.93 25.69 11.72
N LYS A 408 -7.62 24.69 12.29
CA LYS A 408 -8.52 24.87 13.45
C LYS A 408 -7.78 25.05 14.78
N PHE A 409 -6.48 24.82 14.80
CA PHE A 409 -5.64 24.81 16.01
C PHE A 409 -4.50 25.83 15.88
N PRO A 410 -4.73 27.13 16.22
CA PRO A 410 -3.72 28.18 16.05
C PRO A 410 -2.37 27.87 16.71
N LYS A 411 -2.39 27.27 17.92
CA LYS A 411 -1.16 26.88 18.62
C LYS A 411 -0.38 25.80 17.85
N PHE A 412 -1.06 24.88 17.16
CA PHE A 412 -0.41 23.91 16.30
C PHE A 412 0.21 24.58 15.06
N VAL A 413 -0.50 25.53 14.44
CA VAL A 413 0.01 26.32 13.32
C VAL A 413 1.29 27.06 13.71
N ASP A 414 1.33 27.72 14.87
CA ASP A 414 2.52 28.38 15.40
C ASP A 414 3.66 27.36 15.64
N THR A 415 3.33 26.19 16.16
CA THR A 415 4.30 25.12 16.41
C THR A 415 4.92 24.64 15.10
N VAL A 416 4.15 24.43 14.03
CA VAL A 416 4.67 24.04 12.71
C VAL A 416 5.56 25.15 12.12
N THR A 417 5.20 26.41 12.32
CA THR A 417 6.04 27.54 11.90
C THR A 417 7.44 27.46 12.53
N HIS A 418 7.51 27.26 13.83
CA HIS A 418 8.80 27.11 14.53
C HIS A 418 9.59 25.88 14.08
N ILE A 419 8.89 24.76 13.84
CA ILE A 419 9.51 23.51 13.39
C ILE A 419 10.09 23.70 11.96
N ALA A 420 9.37 24.35 11.06
CA ALA A 420 9.82 24.62 9.70
C ALA A 420 11.07 25.53 9.70
N ASP A 421 11.10 26.56 10.57
CA ASP A 421 12.26 27.43 10.72
C ASP A 421 13.47 26.69 11.30
N GLU A 422 13.26 25.89 12.34
CA GLU A 422 14.32 25.07 12.95
C GLU A 422 14.87 24.05 11.97
N PHE A 423 14.01 23.42 11.16
CA PHE A 423 14.45 22.50 10.10
C PHE A 423 15.38 23.18 9.10
N ARG A 424 15.01 24.37 8.59
CA ARG A 424 15.84 25.14 7.68
C ARG A 424 17.19 25.54 8.31
N ASP A 425 17.17 25.98 9.57
CA ASP A 425 18.40 26.32 10.29
C ASP A 425 19.34 25.11 10.46
N ILE A 426 18.78 23.94 10.77
CA ILE A 426 19.56 22.69 10.83
C ILE A 426 20.12 22.37 9.46
N HIS A 427 19.31 22.40 8.42
CA HIS A 427 19.73 22.07 7.06
C HIS A 427 20.86 23.01 6.58
N ASP A 428 20.70 24.34 6.80
CA ASP A 428 21.71 25.34 6.40
C ASP A 428 23.06 25.18 7.12
N ARG A 429 23.09 24.49 8.28
CA ARG A 429 24.30 24.25 9.06
C ARG A 429 24.92 22.86 8.86
N THR A 430 24.14 21.89 8.39
CA THR A 430 24.55 20.49 8.31
C THR A 430 24.50 19.90 6.91
N GLY A 431 23.84 20.57 5.97
CA GLY A 431 23.64 20.16 4.59
C GLY A 431 24.79 20.45 3.64
#